data_1cd761faa9aa649d23eaa0237c8d10fc
#
_entry.id   1cd761faa9aa649d23eaa0237c8d10fc
#
_cell.length_a   1.000
_cell.length_b   1.000
_cell.length_c   1.000
_cell.angle_alpha   90.00
_cell.angle_beta   90.00
_cell.angle_gamma   90.00
#
_symmetry.space_group_name_H-M   'P 1'
#
loop_
_entity.id
_entity.type
_entity.pdbx_description
1 polymer ?
#
loop_
_entity_poly.entity_id
_entity_poly.type
_entity_poly.pdbx_seq_one_letter_code
_entity_poly.pdbx_strand_id
1 'polypeptide(L)'
;MQQSIFKQLTSSSCKKSKQLIVDSFSYHPTRGQREKAILLQTFSDASLGNTIITKVTDSTKKITGTLGLIALSVGKLDLDKKSFPSVIIDYLFVDYKHRNKVYEHLEEKVSTSLLYYAIQTAQEIAKLAGVRYLILRPDGGKEHDSLISFYESIEFRYMTEKHEWMYLKLT
;
A
#
# COMPACT_ATOMS: atom_id res chain seq x y z
N MET A 1 -0.17 22.09 -4.21
CA MET A 1 1.09 21.42 -4.64
C MET A 1 1.31 20.22 -3.74
N GLN A 2 1.54 19.07 -4.31
CA GLN A 2 1.76 17.85 -3.55
C GLN A 2 3.08 17.94 -2.77
N GLN A 3 3.01 17.84 -1.47
CA GLN A 3 4.17 17.94 -0.57
C GLN A 3 4.77 16.56 -0.22
N SER A 4 4.16 15.49 -0.68
CA SER A 4 4.65 14.13 -0.47
C SER A 4 5.62 13.70 -1.58
N ILE A 5 6.72 13.08 -1.20
CA ILE A 5 7.69 12.48 -2.11
C ILE A 5 7.57 10.95 -2.00
N PHE A 6 7.40 10.31 -3.15
CA PHE A 6 7.37 8.86 -3.27
C PHE A 6 8.71 8.36 -3.85
N LYS A 7 9.32 7.41 -3.16
CA LYS A 7 10.60 6.83 -3.58
C LYS A 7 10.54 5.31 -3.54
N GLN A 8 10.77 4.69 -4.69
CA GLN A 8 10.92 3.24 -4.76
C GLN A 8 12.23 2.79 -4.11
N LEU A 9 12.16 1.69 -3.38
CA LEU A 9 13.33 1.03 -2.81
C LEU A 9 13.79 -0.07 -3.78
N THR A 10 15.10 -0.11 -4.04
CA THR A 10 15.70 -1.20 -4.83
C THR A 10 15.70 -2.50 -4.01
N SER A 11 15.78 -3.65 -4.69
CA SER A 11 15.91 -4.95 -4.02
C SER A 11 17.11 -4.99 -3.08
N SER A 12 18.24 -4.40 -3.50
CA SER A 12 19.45 -4.28 -2.69
C SER A 12 19.21 -3.43 -1.42
N SER A 13 18.54 -2.28 -1.55
CA SER A 13 18.18 -1.43 -0.41
C SER A 13 17.25 -2.17 0.56
N CYS A 14 16.27 -2.90 0.05
CA CYS A 14 15.38 -3.71 0.88
C CYS A 14 16.14 -4.74 1.70
N LYS A 15 17.12 -5.40 1.10
CA LYS A 15 17.96 -6.38 1.80
C LYS A 15 18.83 -5.74 2.88
N LYS A 16 19.50 -4.64 2.55
CA LYS A 16 20.47 -3.97 3.44
C LYS A 16 19.81 -3.17 4.56
N SER A 17 18.70 -2.51 4.29
CA SER A 17 18.07 -1.54 5.18
C SER A 17 16.83 -2.06 5.89
N LYS A 18 16.45 -3.32 5.67
CA LYS A 18 15.26 -3.95 6.22
C LYS A 18 15.07 -3.67 7.71
N GLN A 19 16.03 -4.08 8.53
CA GLN A 19 15.92 -4.00 9.99
C GLN A 19 15.89 -2.53 10.45
N LEU A 20 16.73 -1.69 9.87
CA LEU A 20 16.80 -0.27 10.20
C LEU A 20 15.47 0.43 9.94
N ILE A 21 14.86 0.19 8.77
CA ILE A 21 13.59 0.82 8.40
C ILE A 21 12.46 0.29 9.29
N VAL A 22 12.37 -1.02 9.46
CA VAL A 22 11.33 -1.64 10.27
C VAL A 22 11.41 -1.19 11.73
N ASP A 23 12.58 -1.06 12.28
CA ASP A 23 12.78 -0.60 13.68
C ASP A 23 12.57 0.92 13.84
N SER A 24 12.59 1.69 12.76
CA SER A 24 12.34 3.13 12.80
C SER A 24 10.87 3.51 12.98
N PHE A 25 9.95 2.60 12.68
CA PHE A 25 8.51 2.86 12.75
C PHE A 25 7.95 2.67 14.16
N SER A 26 6.89 3.39 14.46
CA SER A 26 5.98 3.08 15.55
C SER A 26 4.82 2.22 15.06
N TYR A 27 4.33 1.36 15.93
CA TYR A 27 3.33 0.34 15.60
C TYR A 27 2.09 0.45 16.48
N HIS A 28 1.00 -0.13 16.02
CA HIS A 28 -0.24 -0.18 16.81
C HIS A 28 0.01 -0.88 18.16
N PRO A 29 -0.52 -0.34 19.28
CA PRO A 29 -0.23 -0.87 20.61
C PRO A 29 -0.56 -2.35 20.82
N THR A 30 -1.60 -2.86 20.16
CA THR A 30 -2.06 -4.26 20.33
C THR A 30 -1.77 -5.14 19.11
N ARG A 31 -1.57 -4.55 17.91
CA ARG A 31 -1.34 -5.27 16.66
C ARG A 31 0.06 -5.09 16.10
N GLY A 32 0.92 -4.39 16.84
CA GLY A 32 2.24 -3.99 16.35
C GLY A 32 3.15 -5.15 16.01
N GLN A 33 3.09 -6.27 16.75
CA GLN A 33 3.88 -7.46 16.44
C GLN A 33 3.48 -8.07 15.10
N ARG A 34 2.19 -8.15 14.82
CA ARG A 34 1.67 -8.63 13.54
C ARG A 34 2.07 -7.68 12.39
N GLU A 35 1.90 -6.40 12.58
CA GLU A 35 2.29 -5.38 11.60
C GLU A 35 3.78 -5.48 11.28
N LYS A 36 4.61 -5.59 12.29
CA LYS A 36 6.06 -5.73 12.14
C LYS A 36 6.44 -7.02 11.39
N ALA A 37 5.77 -8.13 11.71
CA ALA A 37 6.00 -9.41 11.01
C ALA A 37 5.63 -9.31 9.52
N ILE A 38 4.50 -8.69 9.19
CA ILE A 38 4.08 -8.47 7.79
C ILE A 38 5.08 -7.56 7.06
N LEU A 39 5.56 -6.49 7.70
CA LEU A 39 6.59 -5.62 7.13
C LEU A 39 7.88 -6.38 6.85
N LEU A 40 8.36 -7.16 7.80
CA LEU A 40 9.58 -7.96 7.62
C LEU A 40 9.45 -8.93 6.44
N GLN A 41 8.29 -9.58 6.31
CA GLN A 41 8.01 -10.45 5.16
C GLN A 41 7.96 -9.67 3.85
N THR A 42 7.30 -8.51 3.85
CA THR A 42 7.21 -7.63 2.67
C THR A 42 8.60 -7.19 2.20
N PHE A 43 9.48 -6.80 3.11
CA PHE A 43 10.88 -6.47 2.78
C PHE A 43 11.67 -7.67 2.26
N SER A 44 11.41 -8.85 2.79
CA SER A 44 12.03 -10.08 2.28
C SER A 44 11.59 -10.36 0.84
N ASP A 45 10.30 -10.25 0.56
CA ASP A 45 9.75 -10.42 -0.79
C ASP A 45 10.30 -9.37 -1.75
N ALA A 46 10.43 -8.12 -1.32
CA ALA A 46 11.00 -7.05 -2.13
C ALA A 46 12.50 -7.28 -2.40
N SER A 47 13.24 -7.85 -1.47
CA SER A 47 14.65 -8.20 -1.67
C SER A 47 14.85 -9.28 -2.75
N LEU A 48 13.83 -10.09 -2.99
CA LEU A 48 13.78 -11.10 -4.04
C LEU A 48 13.19 -10.59 -5.36
N GLY A 49 12.71 -9.35 -5.40
CA GLY A 49 12.06 -8.76 -6.56
C GLY A 49 10.60 -9.19 -6.75
N ASN A 50 9.97 -9.81 -5.76
CA ASN A 50 8.58 -10.27 -5.84
C ASN A 50 7.55 -9.18 -5.60
N THR A 51 7.95 -8.09 -4.97
CA THR A 51 7.14 -6.89 -4.78
C THR A 51 8.04 -5.66 -4.82
N ILE A 52 7.47 -4.50 -5.08
CA ILE A 52 8.21 -3.22 -5.06
C ILE A 52 7.65 -2.36 -3.95
N ILE A 53 8.53 -1.95 -3.03
CA ILE A 53 8.19 -1.05 -1.94
C ILE A 53 8.46 0.38 -2.36
N THR A 54 7.48 1.25 -2.18
CA THR A 54 7.62 2.69 -2.33
C THR A 54 7.33 3.35 -1.00
N LYS A 55 8.28 4.13 -0.50
CA LYS A 55 8.11 4.91 0.72
C LYS A 55 7.64 6.32 0.40
N VAL A 56 6.91 6.93 1.33
CA VAL A 56 6.49 8.32 1.27
C VAL A 56 7.13 9.14 2.37
N THR A 57 7.63 10.31 2.00
CA THR A 57 8.24 11.30 2.92
C THR A 57 7.64 12.68 2.68
N ASP A 58 7.82 13.58 3.65
CA ASP A 58 7.42 14.98 3.54
C ASP A 58 8.52 15.81 2.85
N SER A 59 8.20 16.39 1.69
CA SER A 59 9.14 17.21 0.92
C SER A 59 9.59 18.46 1.66
N THR A 60 8.75 18.99 2.53
CA THR A 60 9.05 20.21 3.31
C THR A 60 9.93 19.94 4.52
N LYS A 61 10.12 18.66 4.86
CA LYS A 61 10.86 18.21 6.06
C LYS A 61 10.29 18.72 7.39
N LYS A 62 9.06 19.23 7.39
CA LYS A 62 8.35 19.57 8.65
C LYS A 62 8.12 18.32 9.49
N ILE A 63 7.90 17.19 8.83
CA ILE A 63 7.86 15.88 9.45
C ILE A 63 9.06 15.08 8.94
N THR A 64 9.90 14.62 9.85
CA THR A 64 11.11 13.86 9.51
C THR A 64 10.82 12.38 9.36
N GLY A 65 11.63 11.71 8.52
CA GLY A 65 11.57 10.25 8.32
C GLY A 65 10.48 9.80 7.35
N THR A 66 10.33 8.49 7.26
CA THR A 66 9.34 7.85 6.40
C THR A 66 7.98 7.85 7.08
N LEU A 67 6.97 8.40 6.38
CA LEU A 67 5.60 8.49 6.91
C LEU A 67 4.84 7.17 6.77
N GLY A 68 5.17 6.40 5.75
CA GLY A 68 4.55 5.13 5.44
C GLY A 68 5.14 4.54 4.16
N LEU A 69 4.61 3.41 3.75
CA LEU A 69 5.04 2.72 2.54
C LEU A 69 3.89 1.92 1.93
N ILE A 70 4.06 1.59 0.66
CA ILE A 70 3.15 0.70 -0.05
C ILE A 70 3.97 -0.31 -0.86
N ALA A 71 3.53 -1.56 -0.89
CA ALA A 71 4.14 -2.62 -1.66
C ALA A 71 3.18 -3.06 -2.78
N LEU A 72 3.68 -3.07 -4.00
CA LEU A 72 2.91 -3.43 -5.20
C LEU A 72 3.58 -4.60 -5.91
N SER A 73 2.77 -5.54 -6.36
CA SER A 73 3.19 -6.65 -7.22
C SER A 73 2.19 -6.84 -8.36
N VAL A 74 2.47 -7.78 -9.25
CA VAL A 74 1.59 -8.13 -10.36
C VAL A 74 1.13 -9.56 -10.19
N GLY A 75 -0.15 -9.80 -10.44
CA GLY A 75 -0.74 -11.13 -10.34
C GLY A 75 -1.98 -11.25 -11.21
N LYS A 76 -2.81 -12.23 -10.90
CA LYS A 76 -4.05 -12.50 -11.62
C LYS A 76 -5.25 -12.41 -10.68
N LEU A 77 -6.29 -11.78 -11.18
CA LEU A 77 -7.60 -11.78 -10.56
C LEU A 77 -8.49 -12.77 -11.32
N ASP A 78 -9.05 -13.74 -10.61
CA ASP A 78 -10.00 -14.70 -11.17
C ASP A 78 -11.43 -14.22 -10.90
N LEU A 79 -12.15 -13.88 -11.96
CA LEU A 79 -13.56 -13.50 -11.94
C LEU A 79 -14.33 -14.30 -12.99
N ASP A 80 -15.43 -14.92 -12.59
CA ASP A 80 -16.34 -15.64 -13.49
C ASP A 80 -15.60 -16.62 -14.41
N LYS A 81 -14.73 -17.45 -13.85
CA LYS A 81 -13.89 -18.45 -14.57
C LYS A 81 -12.90 -17.86 -15.56
N LYS A 82 -12.65 -16.55 -15.50
CA LYS A 82 -11.63 -15.85 -16.31
C LYS A 82 -10.56 -15.28 -15.41
N SER A 83 -9.33 -15.27 -15.89
CA SER A 83 -8.18 -14.67 -15.20
C SER A 83 -7.82 -13.35 -15.86
N PHE A 84 -7.66 -12.32 -15.05
CA PHE A 84 -7.27 -10.98 -15.52
C PHE A 84 -5.96 -10.54 -14.87
N PRO A 85 -4.97 -10.11 -15.64
CA PRO A 85 -3.77 -9.49 -15.09
C PRO A 85 -4.13 -8.29 -14.23
N SER A 86 -3.54 -8.20 -13.05
CA SER A 86 -3.86 -7.18 -12.06
C SER A 86 -2.62 -6.69 -11.33
N VAL A 87 -2.65 -5.46 -10.87
CA VAL A 87 -1.72 -4.95 -9.87
C VAL A 87 -2.29 -5.27 -8.50
N ILE A 88 -1.45 -5.74 -7.61
CA ILE A 88 -1.83 -6.13 -6.24
C ILE A 88 -1.18 -5.16 -5.26
N ILE A 89 -1.99 -4.59 -4.37
CA ILE A 89 -1.47 -3.94 -3.17
C ILE A 89 -1.19 -5.03 -2.15
N ASP A 90 0.08 -5.41 -2.01
CA ASP A 90 0.50 -6.46 -1.08
C ASP A 90 0.44 -5.98 0.36
N TYR A 91 0.83 -4.74 0.60
CA TYR A 91 0.74 -4.10 1.90
C TYR A 91 0.72 -2.58 1.79
N LEU A 92 -0.09 -1.94 2.61
CA LEU A 92 -0.12 -0.49 2.82
C LEU A 92 0.09 -0.26 4.31
N PHE A 93 1.19 0.41 4.65
CA PHE A 93 1.56 0.69 6.04
C PHE A 93 1.78 2.19 6.26
N VAL A 94 1.15 2.71 7.29
CA VAL A 94 1.39 4.07 7.79
C VAL A 94 2.00 3.97 9.17
N ASP A 95 3.09 4.69 9.42
CA ASP A 95 3.67 4.79 10.76
C ASP A 95 2.57 5.19 11.75
N TYR A 96 2.44 4.44 12.83
CA TYR A 96 1.32 4.58 13.77
C TYR A 96 1.11 6.02 14.26
N LYS A 97 2.21 6.75 14.52
CA LYS A 97 2.15 8.14 14.96
C LYS A 97 1.53 9.11 13.94
N HIS A 98 1.42 8.69 12.67
CA HIS A 98 0.85 9.50 11.58
C HIS A 98 -0.54 9.02 11.13
N ARG A 99 -1.07 7.94 11.71
CA ARG A 99 -2.38 7.39 11.33
C ARG A 99 -3.52 8.32 11.72
N ASN A 100 -4.49 8.42 10.82
CA ASN A 100 -5.69 9.24 11.00
C ASN A 100 -5.43 10.73 11.25
N LYS A 101 -4.25 11.22 10.87
CA LYS A 101 -3.90 12.62 10.95
C LYS A 101 -3.88 13.24 9.55
N VAL A 102 -4.46 14.44 9.45
CA VAL A 102 -4.33 15.30 8.27
C VAL A 102 -3.43 16.45 8.66
N TYR A 103 -2.25 16.48 8.08
CA TYR A 103 -1.33 17.61 8.26
C TYR A 103 -1.71 18.70 7.25
N GLU A 104 -1.87 19.93 7.73
CA GLU A 104 -2.32 21.04 6.89
C GLU A 104 -1.52 21.16 5.58
N HIS A 105 -0.20 21.06 5.67
CA HIS A 105 0.68 21.20 4.51
C HIS A 105 0.68 19.97 3.58
N LEU A 106 0.18 18.81 4.03
CA LEU A 106 0.04 17.60 3.21
C LEU A 106 -1.36 17.46 2.60
N GLU A 107 -2.34 18.21 3.12
CA GLU A 107 -3.72 18.29 2.64
C GLU A 107 -4.56 17.03 2.78
N GLU A 108 -3.94 15.86 2.96
CA GLU A 108 -4.64 14.58 3.07
C GLU A 108 -3.92 13.62 4.04
N LYS A 109 -4.59 12.53 4.38
CA LYS A 109 -3.98 11.46 5.18
C LYS A 109 -2.88 10.75 4.38
N VAL A 110 -1.86 10.26 5.08
CA VAL A 110 -0.77 9.47 4.46
C VAL A 110 -1.31 8.24 3.73
N SER A 111 -2.28 7.53 4.32
CA SER A 111 -2.92 6.38 3.69
C SER A 111 -3.61 6.73 2.37
N THR A 112 -4.25 7.88 2.30
CA THR A 112 -4.91 8.38 1.08
C THR A 112 -3.88 8.68 0.00
N SER A 113 -2.80 9.36 0.34
CA SER A 113 -1.70 9.63 -0.60
C SER A 113 -1.08 8.35 -1.16
N LEU A 114 -0.84 7.35 -0.30
CA LEU A 114 -0.30 6.05 -0.72
C LEU A 114 -1.25 5.32 -1.66
N LEU A 115 -2.55 5.34 -1.35
CA LEU A 115 -3.54 4.67 -2.19
C LEU A 115 -3.68 5.34 -3.56
N TYR A 116 -3.68 6.67 -3.62
CA TYR A 116 -3.68 7.39 -4.91
C TYR A 116 -2.41 7.13 -5.72
N TYR A 117 -1.27 7.05 -5.05
CA TYR A 117 -0.03 6.64 -5.72
C TYR A 117 -0.17 5.25 -6.36
N ALA A 118 -0.75 4.28 -5.64
CA ALA A 118 -0.99 2.95 -6.16
C ALA A 118 -1.94 2.96 -7.37
N ILE A 119 -3.02 3.75 -7.31
CA ILE A 119 -3.98 3.88 -8.40
C ILE A 119 -3.31 4.48 -9.64
N GLN A 120 -2.57 5.56 -9.51
CA GLN A 120 -1.84 6.19 -10.61
C GLN A 120 -0.82 5.23 -11.22
N THR A 121 -0.05 4.54 -10.38
CA THR A 121 0.93 3.55 -10.84
C THR A 121 0.26 2.41 -11.61
N ALA A 122 -0.84 1.88 -11.09
CA ALA A 122 -1.60 0.83 -11.76
C ALA A 122 -2.17 1.30 -13.11
N GLN A 123 -2.66 2.53 -13.19
CA GLN A 123 -3.13 3.14 -14.44
C GLN A 123 -2.01 3.29 -15.47
N GLU A 124 -0.82 3.70 -15.06
CA GLU A 124 0.34 3.77 -15.95
C GLU A 124 0.76 2.39 -16.45
N ILE A 125 0.78 1.39 -15.59
CA ILE A 125 1.05 0.00 -15.98
C ILE A 125 -0.01 -0.49 -16.97
N ALA A 126 -1.29 -0.17 -16.74
CA ALA A 126 -2.38 -0.56 -17.61
C ALA A 126 -2.26 0.00 -19.05
N LYS A 127 -1.61 1.16 -19.21
CA LYS A 127 -1.31 1.73 -20.53
C LYS A 127 -0.21 0.97 -21.28
N LEU A 128 0.70 0.33 -20.54
CA LEU A 128 1.89 -0.33 -21.10
C LEU A 128 1.72 -1.85 -21.21
N ALA A 129 0.85 -2.43 -20.43
CA ALA A 129 0.60 -3.87 -20.33
C ALA A 129 -0.89 -4.13 -20.15
N GLY A 130 -1.33 -5.35 -20.45
CA GLY A 130 -2.75 -5.71 -20.38
C GLY A 130 -3.31 -5.88 -18.96
N VAL A 131 -2.94 -5.03 -18.03
CA VAL A 131 -3.46 -5.04 -16.66
C VAL A 131 -4.81 -4.35 -16.61
N ARG A 132 -5.79 -4.95 -15.92
CA ARG A 132 -7.17 -4.45 -15.87
C ARG A 132 -7.65 -3.97 -14.51
N TYR A 133 -7.08 -4.50 -13.44
CA TYR A 133 -7.55 -4.24 -12.08
C TYR A 133 -6.41 -3.91 -11.13
N LEU A 134 -6.72 -3.08 -10.16
CA LEU A 134 -5.95 -2.94 -8.94
C LEU A 134 -6.72 -3.67 -7.84
N ILE A 135 -6.08 -4.61 -7.15
CA ILE A 135 -6.72 -5.44 -6.15
C ILE A 135 -6.02 -5.33 -4.79
N LEU A 136 -6.77 -5.52 -3.74
CA LEU A 136 -6.25 -5.55 -2.38
C LEU A 136 -7.11 -6.47 -1.50
N ARG A 137 -6.51 -6.91 -0.40
CA ARG A 137 -7.19 -7.64 0.65
C ARG A 137 -7.16 -6.78 1.92
N PRO A 138 -8.32 -6.23 2.35
CA PRO A 138 -8.37 -5.45 3.58
C PRO A 138 -8.02 -6.30 4.80
N ASP A 139 -7.33 -5.70 5.78
CA ASP A 139 -7.06 -6.41 7.02
C ASP A 139 -8.35 -6.73 7.78
N GLY A 140 -8.48 -7.95 8.27
CA GLY A 140 -9.67 -8.46 8.98
C GLY A 140 -9.74 -8.13 10.46
N GLY A 141 -9.00 -7.13 10.96
CA GLY A 141 -9.00 -6.73 12.38
C GLY A 141 -10.25 -5.97 12.82
N LYS A 142 -10.22 -5.42 14.04
CA LYS A 142 -11.35 -4.68 14.63
C LYS A 142 -11.81 -3.47 13.85
N GLU A 143 -10.94 -2.91 13.02
CA GLU A 143 -11.22 -1.75 12.17
C GLU A 143 -11.62 -2.13 10.75
N HIS A 144 -11.96 -3.40 10.53
CA HIS A 144 -12.29 -3.93 9.21
C HIS A 144 -13.38 -3.12 8.50
N ASP A 145 -14.48 -2.82 9.17
CA ASP A 145 -15.59 -2.07 8.60
C ASP A 145 -15.18 -0.64 8.20
N SER A 146 -14.35 0.00 9.01
CA SER A 146 -13.80 1.33 8.70
C SER A 146 -12.88 1.29 7.47
N LEU A 147 -12.05 0.23 7.34
CA LEU A 147 -11.20 0.02 6.18
C LEU A 147 -12.02 -0.22 4.91
N ILE A 148 -13.06 -1.06 5.00
CA ILE A 148 -13.95 -1.31 3.88
C ILE A 148 -14.62 -0.01 3.41
N SER A 149 -15.19 0.75 4.34
CA SER A 149 -15.82 2.05 4.01
C SER A 149 -14.82 3.02 3.36
N PHE A 150 -13.58 3.03 3.82
CA PHE A 150 -12.51 3.84 3.23
C PHE A 150 -12.23 3.44 1.78
N TYR A 151 -12.06 2.13 1.52
CA TYR A 151 -11.81 1.64 0.16
C TYR A 151 -13.02 1.84 -0.75
N GLU A 152 -14.23 1.62 -0.26
CA GLU A 152 -15.46 1.87 -1.02
C GLU A 152 -15.62 3.36 -1.39
N SER A 153 -15.20 4.27 -0.51
CA SER A 153 -15.22 5.72 -0.80
C SER A 153 -14.30 6.12 -1.96
N ILE A 154 -13.34 5.26 -2.30
CA ILE A 154 -12.40 5.44 -3.42
C ILE A 154 -12.76 4.52 -4.59
N GLU A 155 -13.99 4.01 -4.61
CA GLU A 155 -14.57 3.20 -5.68
C GLU A 155 -14.09 1.75 -5.77
N PHE A 156 -13.37 1.25 -4.77
CA PHE A 156 -13.13 -0.19 -4.67
C PHE A 156 -14.42 -0.94 -4.35
N ARG A 157 -14.54 -2.14 -4.88
CA ARG A 157 -15.69 -3.01 -4.67
C ARG A 157 -15.26 -4.40 -4.23
N TYR A 158 -16.10 -5.08 -3.45
CA TYR A 158 -15.88 -6.49 -3.11
C TYR A 158 -16.03 -7.37 -4.34
N MET A 159 -15.24 -8.44 -4.37
CA MET A 159 -15.45 -9.54 -5.30
C MET A 159 -16.63 -10.39 -4.84
N THR A 160 -17.54 -10.70 -5.75
CA THR A 160 -18.73 -11.50 -5.44
C THR A 160 -18.41 -12.93 -5.02
N GLU A 161 -17.32 -13.52 -5.55
CA GLU A 161 -16.91 -14.89 -5.27
C GLU A 161 -15.91 -15.03 -4.12
N LYS A 162 -15.19 -13.95 -3.81
CA LYS A 162 -14.15 -13.90 -2.76
C LYS A 162 -14.32 -12.65 -1.90
N HIS A 163 -15.19 -12.71 -0.92
CA HIS A 163 -15.51 -11.59 -0.03
C HIS A 163 -14.33 -10.99 0.75
N GLU A 164 -13.16 -11.61 0.68
CA GLU A 164 -11.94 -11.11 1.33
C GLU A 164 -11.18 -10.09 0.48
N TRP A 165 -11.45 -10.04 -0.82
CA TRP A 165 -10.74 -9.19 -1.77
C TRP A 165 -11.60 -8.06 -2.30
N MET A 166 -10.96 -6.91 -2.52
CA MET A 166 -11.57 -5.77 -3.19
C MET A 166 -10.80 -5.44 -4.47
N TYR A 167 -11.48 -4.86 -5.43
CA TYR A 167 -10.90 -4.47 -6.71
C TYR A 167 -11.36 -3.09 -7.17
N LEU A 168 -10.50 -2.43 -7.93
CA LEU A 168 -10.77 -1.22 -8.68
C LEU A 168 -10.48 -1.51 -10.15
N LYS A 169 -11.45 -1.24 -11.01
CA LYS A 169 -11.27 -1.37 -12.45
C LYS A 169 -10.43 -0.22 -12.98
N LEU A 170 -9.38 -0.54 -13.72
CA LEU A 170 -8.50 0.41 -14.37
C LEU A 170 -9.00 0.67 -15.81
N THR A 171 -10.08 1.37 -15.95
CA THR A 171 -10.68 1.75 -17.25
C THR A 171 -10.56 0.71 -18.35
#